data_9794cd5f7555164a56667054ad19150f
#
_entry.id   9794cd5f7555164a56667054ad19150f
#
_cell.length_a   1.000
_cell.length_b   1.000
_cell.length_c   1.000
_cell.angle_alpha   90.00
_cell.angle_beta   90.00
_cell.angle_gamma   90.00
#
_symmetry.space_group_name_H-M   'P 1'
#
loop_
_entity.id
_entity.type
_entity.pdbx_description
1 polymer ?
#
loop_
_entity_poly.entity_id
_entity_poly.type
_entity_poly.pdbx_seq_one_letter_code
_entity_poly.pdbx_strand_id
1 'polypeptide(L)'
;MSARLRAAVVGVGHLGRFHAEKYAAHPEVQLAAVVDIDGARARAVGEALGVPALTDHHVLQGRVDCASVAVPTPQHHSVTRDLLEAGVDVLVEKPLTTTIEDGKALLELAVRGGRVLQVGHLERFNPAMRALGGRVTEPRFIECQRLAQFGERGTDVDVVLDLMIHDLDLILSMVPSPVRAIEAVGVPVLTPSVDIANARLRFANGCIANVTASRVSLKRERKLRIFQPDAYFSLDFDERRVRVCRREPDGNGHPSLTLEDLEVREGDALGEEVDAFVRAVRARQSPPVTGWDGLRALEVAHVIRESVEMEVRAAQAARGG
;
A
#
# COMPACT_ATOMS: atom_id res chain seq x y z
N MET A 1 -9.54 32.21 8.84
CA MET A 1 -9.21 31.01 8.05
C MET A 1 -7.90 30.45 8.58
N SER A 2 -7.83 29.15 8.88
CA SER A 2 -6.56 28.53 9.28
C SER A 2 -5.56 28.61 8.11
N ALA A 3 -4.28 28.81 8.39
CA ALA A 3 -3.24 28.83 7.37
C ALA A 3 -3.21 27.49 6.60
N ARG A 4 -2.92 27.54 5.28
CA ARG A 4 -2.72 26.34 4.48
C ARG A 4 -1.47 25.59 4.98
N LEU A 5 -1.51 24.27 4.98
CA LEU A 5 -0.32 23.45 5.22
C LEU A 5 0.68 23.61 4.06
N ARG A 6 1.94 23.82 4.38
CA ARG A 6 3.01 23.85 3.38
C ARG A 6 3.47 22.41 3.14
N ALA A 7 3.25 21.89 1.94
CA ALA A 7 3.66 20.54 1.58
C ALA A 7 4.78 20.55 0.55
N ALA A 8 5.59 19.49 0.53
CA ALA A 8 6.52 19.19 -0.54
C ALA A 8 6.40 17.75 -1.01
N VAL A 9 6.96 17.46 -2.19
CA VAL A 9 7.11 16.08 -2.69
C VAL A 9 8.57 15.83 -2.99
N VAL A 10 9.12 14.76 -2.41
CA VAL A 10 10.49 14.30 -2.62
C VAL A 10 10.47 13.05 -3.48
N GLY A 11 11.12 13.12 -4.65
CA GLY A 11 10.98 12.16 -5.72
C GLY A 11 9.76 12.47 -6.59
N VAL A 12 9.97 13.16 -7.74
CA VAL A 12 8.89 13.48 -8.68
C VAL A 12 8.99 12.66 -9.96
N GLY A 13 9.28 11.38 -9.80
CA GLY A 13 9.14 10.37 -10.83
C GLY A 13 7.67 10.10 -11.17
N HIS A 14 7.35 8.87 -11.60
CA HIS A 14 6.00 8.53 -12.06
C HIS A 14 4.93 8.79 -10.99
N LEU A 15 5.08 8.25 -9.77
CA LEU A 15 4.09 8.41 -8.69
C LEU A 15 4.18 9.80 -8.05
N GLY A 16 5.39 10.28 -7.74
CA GLY A 16 5.54 11.56 -7.05
C GLY A 16 5.00 12.75 -7.82
N ARG A 17 5.01 12.72 -9.15
CA ARG A 17 4.33 13.74 -9.95
C ARG A 17 2.83 13.80 -9.63
N PHE A 18 2.17 12.66 -9.52
CA PHE A 18 0.75 12.62 -9.16
C PHE A 18 0.51 13.12 -7.73
N HIS A 19 1.38 12.81 -6.76
CA HIS A 19 1.30 13.41 -5.42
C HIS A 19 1.40 14.93 -5.48
N ALA A 20 2.33 15.47 -6.26
CA ALA A 20 2.50 16.92 -6.42
C ALA A 20 1.24 17.57 -7.03
N GLU A 21 0.65 16.95 -8.06
CA GLU A 21 -0.61 17.39 -8.66
C GLU A 21 -1.76 17.40 -7.64
N LYS A 22 -1.86 16.36 -6.75
CA LYS A 22 -2.88 16.29 -5.70
C LYS A 22 -2.69 17.39 -4.66
N TYR A 23 -1.47 17.62 -4.18
CA TYR A 23 -1.21 18.73 -3.26
C TYR A 23 -1.47 20.10 -3.89
N ALA A 24 -1.10 20.31 -5.15
CA ALA A 24 -1.35 21.56 -5.85
C ALA A 24 -2.85 21.87 -6.00
N ALA A 25 -3.68 20.84 -6.18
CA ALA A 25 -5.13 20.95 -6.29
C ALA A 25 -5.86 21.00 -4.93
N HIS A 26 -5.19 20.67 -3.82
CA HIS A 26 -5.84 20.53 -2.52
C HIS A 26 -6.12 21.92 -1.89
N PRO A 27 -7.39 22.23 -1.50
CA PRO A 27 -7.77 23.57 -1.03
C PRO A 27 -7.07 24.00 0.25
N GLU A 28 -6.68 23.08 1.12
CA GLU A 28 -6.06 23.34 2.41
C GLU A 28 -4.53 23.24 2.40
N VAL A 29 -3.92 23.02 1.23
CA VAL A 29 -2.47 22.86 1.07
C VAL A 29 -1.91 23.94 0.16
N GLN A 30 -0.69 24.35 0.45
CA GLN A 30 0.19 25.07 -0.45
C GLN A 30 1.33 24.14 -0.81
N LEU A 31 1.41 23.68 -2.06
CA LEU A 31 2.60 22.99 -2.55
C LEU A 31 3.76 24.00 -2.57
N ALA A 32 4.72 23.82 -1.66
CA ALA A 32 5.81 24.76 -1.44
C ALA A 32 7.02 24.47 -2.34
N ALA A 33 7.26 23.21 -2.66
CA ALA A 33 8.36 22.79 -3.54
C ALA A 33 8.18 21.35 -4.02
N VAL A 34 8.87 21.03 -5.12
CA VAL A 34 9.14 19.65 -5.56
C VAL A 34 10.64 19.39 -5.54
N VAL A 35 11.04 18.18 -5.17
CA VAL A 35 12.45 17.79 -5.02
C VAL A 35 12.72 16.53 -5.80
N ASP A 36 13.78 16.50 -6.60
CA ASP A 36 14.31 15.28 -7.25
C ASP A 36 15.80 15.44 -7.49
N ILE A 37 16.59 14.39 -7.26
CA ILE A 37 18.03 14.40 -7.55
C ILE A 37 18.32 14.67 -9.03
N ASP A 38 17.38 14.28 -9.92
CA ASP A 38 17.36 14.68 -11.32
C ASP A 38 16.79 16.10 -11.43
N GLY A 39 17.68 17.09 -11.51
CA GLY A 39 17.27 18.49 -11.61
C GLY A 39 16.46 18.83 -12.87
N ALA A 40 16.57 18.05 -13.95
CA ALA A 40 15.74 18.26 -15.13
C ALA A 40 14.29 17.82 -14.86
N ARG A 41 14.12 16.67 -14.19
CA ARG A 41 12.81 16.18 -13.77
C ARG A 41 12.15 17.11 -12.75
N ALA A 42 12.90 17.54 -11.73
CA ALA A 42 12.41 18.51 -10.76
C ALA A 42 11.91 19.80 -11.44
N ARG A 43 12.70 20.37 -12.36
CA ARG A 43 12.31 21.58 -13.09
C ARG A 43 11.05 21.37 -13.94
N ALA A 44 10.98 20.30 -14.70
CA ALA A 44 9.81 20.02 -15.54
C ALA A 44 8.51 19.96 -14.74
N VAL A 45 8.52 19.31 -13.56
CA VAL A 45 7.35 19.23 -12.68
C VAL A 45 7.09 20.58 -11.98
N GLY A 46 8.16 21.25 -11.49
CA GLY A 46 8.06 22.55 -10.83
C GLY A 46 7.48 23.62 -11.73
N GLU A 47 7.93 23.72 -12.99
CA GLU A 47 7.40 24.64 -13.98
C GLU A 47 5.94 24.35 -14.31
N ALA A 48 5.57 23.07 -14.50
CA ALA A 48 4.19 22.68 -14.79
C ALA A 48 3.20 23.05 -13.66
N LEU A 49 3.67 23.03 -12.39
CA LEU A 49 2.85 23.32 -11.22
C LEU A 49 3.07 24.73 -10.65
N GLY A 50 3.99 25.52 -11.23
CA GLY A 50 4.29 26.88 -10.78
C GLY A 50 4.96 26.94 -9.39
N VAL A 51 5.79 25.96 -9.03
CA VAL A 51 6.45 25.84 -7.72
C VAL A 51 7.97 25.69 -7.84
N PRO A 52 8.73 26.06 -6.81
CA PRO A 52 10.18 25.84 -6.76
C PRO A 52 10.56 24.38 -6.97
N ALA A 53 11.58 24.16 -7.81
CA ALA A 53 12.20 22.87 -8.06
C ALA A 53 13.56 22.81 -7.37
N LEU A 54 13.77 21.80 -6.53
CA LEU A 54 14.97 21.61 -5.71
C LEU A 54 15.62 20.26 -6.03
N THR A 55 16.91 20.14 -5.73
CA THR A 55 17.64 18.87 -5.90
C THR A 55 18.09 18.25 -4.58
N ASP A 56 17.85 18.94 -3.46
CA ASP A 56 18.21 18.52 -2.11
C ASP A 56 17.03 18.70 -1.17
N HIS A 57 16.58 17.62 -0.53
CA HIS A 57 15.45 17.63 0.39
C HIS A 57 15.77 18.29 1.74
N HIS A 58 17.04 18.38 2.15
CA HIS A 58 17.43 19.04 3.40
C HIS A 58 17.04 20.53 3.44
N VAL A 59 16.94 21.14 2.26
CA VAL A 59 16.47 22.55 2.13
C VAL A 59 15.03 22.74 2.60
N LEU A 60 14.24 21.68 2.75
CA LEU A 60 12.86 21.73 3.20
C LEU A 60 12.71 22.02 4.70
N GLN A 61 13.77 21.83 5.49
CA GLN A 61 13.74 22.05 6.94
C GLN A 61 13.24 23.47 7.29
N GLY A 62 12.22 23.54 8.13
CA GLY A 62 11.56 24.79 8.57
C GLY A 62 10.71 25.48 7.48
N ARG A 63 10.69 24.97 6.26
CA ARG A 63 9.95 25.54 5.13
C ARG A 63 8.63 24.83 4.86
N VAL A 64 8.50 23.57 5.23
CA VAL A 64 7.31 22.74 5.02
C VAL A 64 6.82 22.13 6.32
N ASP A 65 5.54 21.84 6.38
CA ASP A 65 4.87 21.21 7.51
C ASP A 65 4.75 19.70 7.30
N CYS A 66 4.60 19.28 6.02
CA CYS A 66 4.50 17.88 5.64
C CYS A 66 5.11 17.61 4.27
N ALA A 67 5.42 16.34 3.98
CA ALA A 67 5.95 15.93 2.68
C ALA A 67 5.51 14.52 2.29
N SER A 68 5.35 14.29 0.95
CA SER A 68 5.32 12.94 0.39
C SER A 68 6.72 12.52 -0.05
N VAL A 69 7.09 11.28 0.26
CA VAL A 69 8.33 10.62 -0.17
C VAL A 69 7.98 9.54 -1.18
N ALA A 70 8.32 9.78 -2.44
CA ALA A 70 8.08 8.89 -3.58
C ALA A 70 9.38 8.62 -4.38
N VAL A 71 10.49 8.53 -3.66
CA VAL A 71 11.79 8.14 -4.18
C VAL A 71 11.85 6.62 -4.38
N PRO A 72 12.88 6.05 -5.04
CA PRO A 72 13.08 4.60 -5.04
C PRO A 72 13.21 4.02 -3.64
N THR A 73 12.66 2.82 -3.42
CA THR A 73 12.56 2.17 -2.10
C THR A 73 13.85 2.17 -1.26
N PRO A 74 15.07 1.96 -1.83
CA PRO A 74 16.30 2.02 -1.04
C PRO A 74 16.55 3.36 -0.35
N GLN A 75 15.97 4.45 -0.83
CA GLN A 75 16.09 5.79 -0.24
C GLN A 75 14.94 6.14 0.72
N HIS A 76 13.88 5.32 0.84
CA HIS A 76 12.74 5.61 1.72
C HIS A 76 13.18 5.90 3.14
N HIS A 77 14.02 5.03 3.73
CA HIS A 77 14.51 5.19 5.11
C HIS A 77 15.26 6.51 5.31
N SER A 78 16.30 6.78 4.51
CA SER A 78 17.15 7.96 4.72
C SER A 78 16.38 9.26 4.56
N VAL A 79 15.59 9.39 3.47
CA VAL A 79 14.81 10.61 3.20
C VAL A 79 13.71 10.82 4.24
N THR A 80 12.98 9.76 4.61
CA THR A 80 11.92 9.85 5.64
C THR A 80 12.49 10.20 7.00
N ARG A 81 13.62 9.60 7.38
CA ARG A 81 14.33 9.92 8.63
C ARG A 81 14.69 11.40 8.69
N ASP A 82 15.37 11.91 7.67
CA ASP A 82 15.85 13.30 7.63
C ASP A 82 14.68 14.29 7.75
N LEU A 83 13.54 14.00 7.10
CA LEU A 83 12.32 14.81 7.19
C LEU A 83 11.69 14.75 8.60
N LEU A 84 11.55 13.54 9.18
CA LEU A 84 11.00 13.38 10.54
C LEU A 84 11.88 14.09 11.59
N GLU A 85 13.23 13.99 11.48
CA GLU A 85 14.18 14.70 12.34
C GLU A 85 14.07 16.21 12.19
N ALA A 86 13.77 16.68 10.97
CA ALA A 86 13.50 18.10 10.70
C ALA A 86 12.11 18.57 11.18
N GLY A 87 11.31 17.69 11.82
CA GLY A 87 10.00 18.01 12.35
C GLY A 87 8.89 18.04 11.29
N VAL A 88 9.08 17.41 10.13
CA VAL A 88 8.14 17.32 9.02
C VAL A 88 7.30 16.04 9.17
N ASP A 89 5.99 16.13 8.99
CA ASP A 89 5.10 14.97 8.91
C ASP A 89 5.24 14.30 7.53
N VAL A 90 5.19 12.96 7.46
CA VAL A 90 5.56 12.25 6.22
C VAL A 90 4.50 11.25 5.77
N LEU A 91 4.18 11.30 4.47
CA LEU A 91 3.54 10.24 3.70
C LEU A 91 4.64 9.56 2.85
N VAL A 92 5.00 8.33 3.17
CA VAL A 92 6.01 7.58 2.40
C VAL A 92 5.34 6.50 1.55
N GLU A 93 5.78 6.35 0.30
CA GLU A 93 5.30 5.29 -0.59
C GLU A 93 5.65 3.89 -0.08
N LYS A 94 4.86 2.90 -0.51
CA LYS A 94 5.11 1.48 -0.20
C LYS A 94 6.34 0.95 -0.99
N PRO A 95 7.04 -0.04 -0.44
CA PRO A 95 7.04 -0.48 0.95
C PRO A 95 7.64 0.59 1.85
N LEU A 96 7.29 0.58 3.15
CA LEU A 96 7.78 1.56 4.13
C LEU A 96 9.31 1.74 4.04
N THR A 97 10.02 0.62 4.03
CA THR A 97 11.50 0.54 3.92
C THR A 97 11.90 -0.75 3.23
N THR A 98 13.19 -0.95 2.99
CA THR A 98 13.75 -2.22 2.49
C THR A 98 13.95 -3.26 3.59
N THR A 99 14.18 -2.85 4.85
CA THR A 99 14.40 -3.74 5.99
C THR A 99 13.39 -3.46 7.10
N ILE A 100 13.13 -4.46 7.92
CA ILE A 100 12.23 -4.34 9.09
C ILE A 100 12.84 -3.41 10.12
N GLU A 101 14.15 -3.46 10.33
CA GLU A 101 14.90 -2.65 11.28
C GLU A 101 14.78 -1.16 10.95
N ASP A 102 14.95 -0.79 9.70
CA ASP A 102 14.76 0.59 9.21
C ASP A 102 13.32 1.07 9.42
N GLY A 103 12.35 0.19 9.15
CA GLY A 103 10.94 0.49 9.41
C GLY A 103 10.66 0.78 10.88
N LYS A 104 11.17 -0.05 11.79
CA LYS A 104 11.07 0.15 13.25
C LYS A 104 11.71 1.46 13.68
N ALA A 105 12.90 1.77 13.17
CA ALA A 105 13.60 3.01 13.47
C ALA A 105 12.79 4.26 13.05
N LEU A 106 12.13 4.24 11.87
CA LEU A 106 11.26 5.34 11.44
C LEU A 106 10.04 5.50 12.33
N LEU A 107 9.42 4.39 12.76
CA LEU A 107 8.27 4.45 13.66
C LEU A 107 8.66 5.06 15.02
N GLU A 108 9.75 4.60 15.60
CA GLU A 108 10.26 5.14 16.86
C GLU A 108 10.56 6.64 16.76
N LEU A 109 11.16 7.05 15.64
CA LEU A 109 11.46 8.45 15.38
C LEU A 109 10.19 9.30 15.27
N ALA A 110 9.19 8.82 14.50
CA ALA A 110 7.91 9.50 14.35
C ALA A 110 7.19 9.64 15.69
N VAL A 111 7.14 8.58 16.51
CA VAL A 111 6.53 8.59 17.84
C VAL A 111 7.25 9.58 18.76
N ARG A 112 8.59 9.53 18.85
CA ARG A 112 9.39 10.44 19.69
C ARG A 112 9.22 11.91 19.28
N GLY A 113 9.16 12.17 17.97
CA GLY A 113 8.97 13.52 17.43
C GLY A 113 7.52 14.00 17.46
N GLY A 114 6.56 13.15 17.82
CA GLY A 114 5.13 13.43 17.69
C GLY A 114 4.73 13.72 16.25
N ARG A 115 5.35 13.04 15.27
CA ARG A 115 5.11 13.24 13.84
C ARG A 115 4.11 12.22 13.30
N VAL A 116 3.31 12.66 12.32
CA VAL A 116 2.45 11.78 11.54
C VAL A 116 3.31 11.06 10.50
N LEU A 117 3.26 9.74 10.53
CA LEU A 117 3.86 8.87 9.51
C LEU A 117 2.75 8.01 8.90
N GLN A 118 2.44 8.27 7.62
CA GLN A 118 1.50 7.50 6.82
C GLN A 118 2.27 6.72 5.75
N VAL A 119 1.80 5.51 5.44
CA VAL A 119 2.36 4.69 4.35
C VAL A 119 1.40 4.66 3.17
N GLY A 120 1.95 4.76 1.96
CA GLY A 120 1.21 4.82 0.70
C GLY A 120 0.61 3.48 0.26
N HIS A 121 -0.21 2.86 1.10
CA HIS A 121 -1.01 1.70 0.72
C HIS A 121 -2.31 2.15 0.05
N LEU A 122 -2.18 2.64 -1.17
CA LEU A 122 -3.22 3.24 -1.98
C LEU A 122 -4.51 2.41 -2.09
N GLU A 123 -4.40 1.06 -2.08
CA GLU A 123 -5.55 0.17 -2.20
C GLU A 123 -6.53 0.28 -1.02
N ARG A 124 -6.12 0.80 0.15
CA ARG A 124 -7.02 1.13 1.26
C ARG A 124 -8.04 2.21 0.90
N PHE A 125 -7.70 3.07 -0.05
CA PHE A 125 -8.54 4.16 -0.56
C PHE A 125 -9.25 3.81 -1.85
N ASN A 126 -9.10 2.57 -2.33
CA ASN A 126 -9.77 2.12 -3.54
C ASN A 126 -11.29 2.17 -3.35
N PRO A 127 -12.05 2.75 -4.32
CA PRO A 127 -13.51 2.84 -4.22
C PRO A 127 -14.21 1.51 -3.95
N ALA A 128 -13.71 0.40 -4.49
CA ALA A 128 -14.27 -0.93 -4.23
C ALA A 128 -14.09 -1.35 -2.76
N MET A 129 -12.95 -1.05 -2.13
CA MET A 129 -12.74 -1.30 -0.70
C MET A 129 -13.64 -0.43 0.17
N ARG A 130 -13.82 0.83 -0.22
CA ARG A 130 -14.72 1.74 0.50
C ARG A 130 -16.18 1.33 0.44
N ALA A 131 -16.62 0.75 -0.69
CA ALA A 131 -17.98 0.24 -0.84
C ALA A 131 -18.31 -0.89 0.16
N LEU A 132 -17.32 -1.61 0.69
CA LEU A 132 -17.52 -2.59 1.76
C LEU A 132 -18.06 -1.95 3.05
N GLY A 133 -17.63 -0.71 3.37
CA GLY A 133 -18.23 0.11 4.42
C GLY A 133 -18.32 -0.57 5.80
N GLY A 134 -17.31 -1.35 6.21
CA GLY A 134 -17.32 -2.06 7.49
C GLY A 134 -18.20 -3.33 7.54
N ARG A 135 -18.71 -3.82 6.40
CA ARG A 135 -19.54 -5.04 6.32
C ARG A 135 -18.75 -6.33 6.58
N VAL A 136 -17.42 -6.27 6.47
CA VAL A 136 -16.53 -7.39 6.81
C VAL A 136 -16.27 -7.34 8.31
N THR A 137 -16.83 -8.29 9.04
CA THR A 137 -16.84 -8.30 10.52
C THR A 137 -16.09 -9.51 11.09
N GLU A 138 -16.25 -10.67 10.48
CA GLU A 138 -15.68 -11.94 10.97
C GLU A 138 -15.18 -12.79 9.79
N PRO A 139 -14.14 -12.33 9.05
CA PRO A 139 -13.61 -13.08 7.91
C PRO A 139 -13.05 -14.43 8.39
N ARG A 140 -13.47 -15.53 7.73
CA ARG A 140 -13.00 -16.89 7.99
C ARG A 140 -12.06 -17.38 6.91
N PHE A 141 -12.32 -16.97 5.67
CA PHE A 141 -11.46 -17.27 4.55
C PHE A 141 -11.37 -16.07 3.62
N ILE A 142 -10.15 -15.75 3.18
CA ILE A 142 -9.88 -14.69 2.22
C ILE A 142 -9.07 -15.28 1.06
N GLU A 143 -9.45 -14.94 -0.15
CA GLU A 143 -8.72 -15.29 -1.37
C GLU A 143 -8.41 -14.00 -2.13
N CYS A 144 -7.13 -13.75 -2.39
CA CYS A 144 -6.67 -12.59 -3.12
C CYS A 144 -5.81 -13.00 -4.32
N GLN A 145 -6.08 -12.39 -5.47
CA GLN A 145 -5.36 -12.62 -6.72
C GLN A 145 -5.00 -11.29 -7.36
N ARG A 146 -3.69 -11.07 -7.57
CA ARG A 146 -3.15 -9.92 -8.28
C ARG A 146 -2.26 -10.41 -9.41
N LEU A 147 -2.83 -10.48 -10.59
CA LEU A 147 -2.18 -10.97 -11.80
C LEU A 147 -1.90 -9.81 -12.75
N ALA A 148 -0.67 -9.67 -13.18
CA ALA A 148 -0.25 -8.68 -14.16
C ALA A 148 0.46 -9.34 -15.34
N GLN A 149 0.38 -8.71 -16.49
CA GLN A 149 1.18 -9.08 -17.65
C GLN A 149 2.61 -8.62 -17.44
N PHE A 150 3.56 -9.33 -18.01
CA PHE A 150 4.97 -8.97 -17.93
C PHE A 150 5.22 -7.61 -18.57
N GLY A 151 5.94 -6.75 -17.87
CA GLY A 151 6.35 -5.42 -18.31
C GLY A 151 7.78 -5.12 -17.85
N GLU A 152 8.43 -4.18 -18.50
CA GLU A 152 9.82 -3.82 -18.17
C GLU A 152 9.97 -3.08 -16.84
N ARG A 153 8.85 -2.62 -16.24
CA ARG A 153 8.86 -1.89 -14.96
C ARG A 153 8.75 -2.85 -13.78
N GLY A 154 9.49 -2.56 -12.69
CA GLY A 154 9.41 -3.31 -11.43
C GLY A 154 10.11 -4.68 -11.49
N THR A 155 11.00 -4.90 -12.45
CA THR A 155 11.78 -6.15 -12.57
C THR A 155 12.98 -6.21 -11.64
N ASP A 156 13.33 -5.08 -11.03
CA ASP A 156 14.40 -4.92 -10.03
C ASP A 156 13.98 -5.36 -8.62
N VAL A 157 12.68 -5.54 -8.38
CA VAL A 157 12.11 -5.98 -7.10
C VAL A 157 11.34 -7.29 -7.31
N ASP A 158 11.30 -8.18 -6.32
CA ASP A 158 10.47 -9.38 -6.39
C ASP A 158 8.97 -9.06 -6.32
N VAL A 159 8.14 -9.99 -6.82
CA VAL A 159 6.69 -9.81 -6.91
C VAL A 159 6.00 -9.65 -5.55
N VAL A 160 6.64 -10.09 -4.45
CA VAL A 160 6.06 -9.99 -3.10
C VAL A 160 6.06 -8.56 -2.63
N LEU A 161 7.21 -7.85 -2.72
CA LEU A 161 7.33 -6.45 -2.32
C LEU A 161 6.72 -5.48 -3.35
N ASP A 162 6.67 -5.87 -4.63
CA ASP A 162 6.07 -5.01 -5.64
C ASP A 162 4.54 -5.10 -5.66
N LEU A 163 3.99 -6.32 -5.75
CA LEU A 163 2.56 -6.55 -5.96
C LEU A 163 1.84 -7.10 -4.73
N MET A 164 2.36 -8.19 -4.11
CA MET A 164 1.66 -8.90 -3.04
C MET A 164 1.46 -8.04 -1.80
N ILE A 165 2.39 -7.14 -1.49
CA ILE A 165 2.34 -6.29 -0.29
C ILE A 165 1.06 -5.44 -0.20
N HIS A 166 0.47 -5.04 -1.32
CA HIS A 166 -0.80 -4.33 -1.34
C HIS A 166 -1.94 -5.19 -0.80
N ASP A 167 -1.95 -6.46 -1.16
CA ASP A 167 -2.98 -7.41 -0.75
C ASP A 167 -2.75 -7.88 0.68
N LEU A 168 -1.48 -8.00 1.09
CA LEU A 168 -1.11 -8.28 2.48
C LEU A 168 -1.62 -7.17 3.41
N ASP A 169 -1.41 -5.91 3.06
CA ASP A 169 -1.92 -4.77 3.81
C ASP A 169 -3.44 -4.79 3.93
N LEU A 170 -4.16 -5.01 2.83
CA LEU A 170 -5.63 -5.13 2.85
C LEU A 170 -6.09 -6.24 3.78
N ILE A 171 -5.50 -7.43 3.69
CA ILE A 171 -5.86 -8.60 4.52
C ILE A 171 -5.60 -8.30 5.99
N LEU A 172 -4.42 -7.76 6.32
CA LEU A 172 -4.04 -7.41 7.69
C LEU A 172 -4.97 -6.35 8.29
N SER A 173 -5.54 -5.46 7.48
CA SER A 173 -6.50 -4.47 7.92
C SER A 173 -7.88 -5.04 8.25
N MET A 174 -8.27 -6.10 7.55
CA MET A 174 -9.58 -6.75 7.73
C MET A 174 -9.58 -7.84 8.79
N VAL A 175 -8.39 -8.42 9.10
CA VAL A 175 -8.26 -9.49 10.08
C VAL A 175 -7.55 -8.97 11.34
N PRO A 176 -8.29 -8.57 12.40
CA PRO A 176 -7.71 -8.03 13.63
C PRO A 176 -7.13 -9.16 14.51
N SER A 177 -6.18 -9.91 13.98
CA SER A 177 -5.58 -11.08 14.64
C SER A 177 -4.14 -11.25 14.15
N PRO A 178 -3.19 -11.70 15.00
CA PRO A 178 -1.83 -11.96 14.56
C PRO A 178 -1.76 -13.15 13.61
N VAL A 179 -0.85 -13.09 12.64
CA VAL A 179 -0.47 -14.20 11.77
C VAL A 179 0.34 -15.22 12.61
N ARG A 180 -0.05 -16.49 12.60
CA ARG A 180 0.62 -17.57 13.34
C ARG A 180 1.51 -18.44 12.48
N ALA A 181 1.14 -18.63 11.21
CA ALA A 181 1.90 -19.44 10.28
C ALA A 181 1.74 -18.91 8.86
N ILE A 182 2.80 -19.04 8.09
CA ILE A 182 2.86 -18.68 6.68
C ILE A 182 3.47 -19.87 5.94
N GLU A 183 2.79 -20.33 4.89
CA GLU A 183 3.28 -21.29 3.93
C GLU A 183 3.35 -20.56 2.58
N ALA A 184 4.50 -20.52 1.92
CA ALA A 184 4.66 -19.76 0.68
C ALA A 184 5.49 -20.51 -0.34
N VAL A 185 5.16 -20.34 -1.61
CA VAL A 185 5.90 -20.83 -2.76
C VAL A 185 6.07 -19.71 -3.78
N GLY A 186 7.20 -19.70 -4.48
CA GLY A 186 7.45 -18.75 -5.54
C GLY A 186 8.36 -19.30 -6.63
N VAL A 187 8.19 -18.78 -7.83
CA VAL A 187 8.93 -19.26 -9.01
C VAL A 187 9.49 -18.09 -9.79
N PRO A 188 10.81 -18.06 -10.09
CA PRO A 188 11.39 -17.20 -11.10
C PRO A 188 11.09 -17.80 -12.48
N VAL A 189 10.32 -17.10 -13.32
CA VAL A 189 9.88 -17.58 -14.64
C VAL A 189 10.61 -16.89 -15.77
N LEU A 190 10.63 -15.55 -15.74
CA LEU A 190 11.23 -14.69 -16.78
C LEU A 190 12.40 -13.87 -16.27
N THR A 191 12.45 -13.59 -14.97
CA THR A 191 13.53 -12.81 -14.35
C THR A 191 14.31 -13.65 -13.35
N PRO A 192 15.52 -13.21 -12.92
CA PRO A 192 16.24 -13.86 -11.84
C PRO A 192 15.50 -13.81 -10.48
N SER A 193 14.59 -12.83 -10.31
CA SER A 193 13.75 -12.67 -9.13
C SER A 193 12.47 -13.50 -9.26
N VAL A 194 11.77 -13.70 -8.15
CA VAL A 194 10.48 -14.39 -8.13
C VAL A 194 9.43 -13.57 -8.89
N ASP A 195 8.85 -14.17 -9.93
CA ASP A 195 7.86 -13.54 -10.83
C ASP A 195 6.41 -13.92 -10.49
N ILE A 196 6.22 -15.04 -9.80
CA ILE A 196 4.94 -15.48 -9.24
C ILE A 196 5.18 -16.02 -7.83
N ALA A 197 4.34 -15.61 -6.90
CA ALA A 197 4.32 -16.14 -5.54
C ALA A 197 2.88 -16.42 -5.09
N ASN A 198 2.72 -17.49 -4.32
CA ASN A 198 1.51 -17.81 -3.58
C ASN A 198 1.87 -17.95 -2.10
N ALA A 199 1.04 -17.38 -1.23
CA ALA A 199 1.19 -17.49 0.21
C ALA A 199 -0.14 -17.85 0.87
N ARG A 200 -0.07 -18.73 1.88
CA ARG A 200 -1.17 -19.09 2.75
C ARG A 200 -0.86 -18.62 4.16
N LEU A 201 -1.66 -17.67 4.65
CA LEU A 201 -1.55 -17.12 6.00
C LEU A 201 -2.59 -17.74 6.91
N ARG A 202 -2.18 -18.19 8.10
CA ARG A 202 -3.06 -18.64 9.18
C ARG A 202 -3.05 -17.61 10.30
N PHE A 203 -4.21 -17.11 10.66
CA PHE A 203 -4.38 -16.17 11.77
C PHE A 203 -4.74 -16.89 13.07
N ALA A 204 -4.44 -16.24 14.22
CA ALA A 204 -4.72 -16.80 15.53
C ALA A 204 -6.23 -16.99 15.81
N ASN A 205 -7.10 -16.18 15.19
CA ASN A 205 -8.56 -16.32 15.26
C ASN A 205 -9.13 -17.42 14.35
N GLY A 206 -8.27 -18.18 13.65
CA GLY A 206 -8.66 -19.25 12.73
C GLY A 206 -8.96 -18.79 11.31
N CYS A 207 -8.91 -17.50 10.99
CA CYS A 207 -9.01 -17.02 9.62
C CYS A 207 -7.82 -17.54 8.79
N ILE A 208 -8.08 -17.86 7.53
CA ILE A 208 -7.07 -18.25 6.56
C ILE A 208 -7.15 -17.29 5.35
N ALA A 209 -5.98 -16.83 4.89
CA ALA A 209 -5.90 -16.06 3.65
C ALA A 209 -4.97 -16.73 2.65
N ASN A 210 -5.41 -16.90 1.41
CA ASN A 210 -4.60 -17.30 0.28
C ASN A 210 -4.36 -16.08 -0.61
N VAL A 211 -3.09 -15.79 -0.89
CA VAL A 211 -2.68 -14.62 -1.66
C VAL A 211 -1.81 -15.07 -2.83
N THR A 212 -2.18 -14.69 -4.04
CA THR A 212 -1.38 -14.94 -5.25
C THR A 212 -1.04 -13.63 -5.92
N ALA A 213 0.25 -13.40 -6.16
CA ALA A 213 0.73 -12.29 -6.97
C ALA A 213 1.60 -12.80 -8.12
N SER A 214 1.37 -12.31 -9.33
CA SER A 214 2.11 -12.70 -10.52
C SER A 214 2.29 -11.51 -11.46
N ARG A 215 3.51 -11.36 -12.01
CA ARG A 215 3.81 -10.42 -13.10
C ARG A 215 4.00 -11.11 -14.47
N VAL A 216 3.75 -12.42 -14.54
CA VAL A 216 3.95 -13.23 -15.75
C VAL A 216 2.65 -13.89 -16.24
N SER A 217 1.51 -13.31 -15.89
CA SER A 217 0.21 -13.83 -16.28
C SER A 217 -0.22 -13.32 -17.66
N LEU A 218 -0.98 -14.13 -18.40
CA LEU A 218 -1.50 -13.75 -19.73
C LEU A 218 -2.59 -12.66 -19.65
N LYS A 219 -3.28 -12.56 -18.52
CA LYS A 219 -4.32 -11.55 -18.27
C LYS A 219 -4.02 -10.74 -17.02
N ARG A 220 -4.52 -9.53 -16.99
CA ARG A 220 -4.57 -8.71 -15.78
C ARG A 220 -5.81 -9.09 -14.96
N GLU A 221 -5.64 -9.27 -13.66
CA GLU A 221 -6.74 -9.56 -12.75
C GLU A 221 -6.37 -9.05 -11.34
N ARG A 222 -7.30 -8.36 -10.69
CA ARG A 222 -7.16 -7.88 -9.30
C ARG A 222 -8.46 -8.18 -8.57
N LYS A 223 -8.49 -9.31 -7.86
CA LYS A 223 -9.67 -9.82 -7.18
C LYS A 223 -9.42 -10.11 -5.73
N LEU A 224 -10.43 -9.80 -4.91
CA LEU A 224 -10.48 -10.12 -3.50
C LEU A 224 -11.83 -10.77 -3.20
N ARG A 225 -11.77 -11.94 -2.57
CA ARG A 225 -12.95 -12.68 -2.11
C ARG A 225 -12.85 -12.87 -0.62
N ILE A 226 -13.94 -12.58 0.10
CA ILE A 226 -13.98 -12.68 1.56
C ILE A 226 -15.20 -13.49 1.94
N PHE A 227 -14.97 -14.52 2.75
CA PHE A 227 -16.00 -15.40 3.26
C PHE A 227 -16.11 -15.25 4.77
N GLN A 228 -17.29 -14.94 5.24
CA GLN A 228 -17.66 -14.93 6.67
C GLN A 228 -18.94 -15.73 6.89
N PRO A 229 -19.34 -16.04 8.13
CA PRO A 229 -20.44 -17.01 8.40
C PRO A 229 -21.76 -16.69 7.70
N ASP A 230 -22.06 -15.41 7.48
CA ASP A 230 -23.34 -14.90 6.97
C ASP A 230 -23.25 -14.26 5.59
N ALA A 231 -22.04 -14.05 5.06
CA ALA A 231 -21.85 -13.35 3.80
C ALA A 231 -20.59 -13.77 3.05
N TYR A 232 -20.67 -13.64 1.73
CA TYR A 232 -19.58 -13.73 0.79
C TYR A 232 -19.45 -12.42 0.02
N PHE A 233 -18.26 -11.85 -0.02
CA PHE A 233 -17.94 -10.64 -0.77
C PHE A 233 -16.99 -10.96 -1.92
N SER A 234 -17.30 -10.46 -3.11
CA SER A 234 -16.46 -10.56 -4.29
C SER A 234 -16.17 -9.17 -4.84
N LEU A 235 -14.90 -8.78 -4.79
CA LEU A 235 -14.42 -7.51 -5.32
C LEU A 235 -13.60 -7.76 -6.59
N ASP A 236 -13.88 -6.99 -7.61
CA ASP A 236 -13.05 -6.85 -8.80
C ASP A 236 -12.59 -5.39 -8.87
N PHE A 237 -11.29 -5.16 -8.63
CA PHE A 237 -10.72 -3.81 -8.58
C PHE A 237 -10.57 -3.19 -9.97
N ASP A 238 -10.36 -4.01 -11.00
CA ASP A 238 -10.22 -3.53 -12.38
C ASP A 238 -11.58 -3.14 -12.96
N GLU A 239 -12.64 -3.93 -12.70
CA GLU A 239 -14.01 -3.64 -13.08
C GLU A 239 -14.75 -2.70 -12.13
N ARG A 240 -14.14 -2.36 -10.99
CA ARG A 240 -14.77 -1.57 -9.91
C ARG A 240 -16.12 -2.13 -9.51
N ARG A 241 -16.19 -3.44 -9.34
CA ARG A 241 -17.42 -4.14 -8.98
C ARG A 241 -17.27 -4.79 -7.61
N VAL A 242 -18.30 -4.63 -6.79
CA VAL A 242 -18.40 -5.30 -5.49
C VAL A 242 -19.75 -6.00 -5.41
N ARG A 243 -19.70 -7.31 -5.26
CA ARG A 243 -20.88 -8.15 -5.10
C ARG A 243 -20.90 -8.78 -3.72
N VAL A 244 -22.05 -8.74 -3.08
CA VAL A 244 -22.31 -9.37 -1.79
C VAL A 244 -23.36 -10.44 -1.97
N CYS A 245 -23.04 -11.63 -1.48
CA CYS A 245 -24.00 -12.72 -1.34
C CYS A 245 -24.25 -12.93 0.14
N ARG A 246 -25.49 -12.79 0.59
CA ARG A 246 -25.89 -13.00 2.00
C ARG A 246 -26.85 -14.15 2.13
N ARG A 247 -26.78 -14.82 3.28
CA ARG A 247 -27.77 -15.76 3.70
C ARG A 247 -28.86 -15.02 4.47
N GLU A 248 -30.07 -15.07 3.97
CA GLU A 248 -31.28 -14.55 4.63
C GLU A 248 -32.30 -15.65 4.78
N PRO A 249 -33.11 -15.68 5.86
CA PRO A 249 -34.22 -16.58 5.93
C PRO A 249 -35.27 -16.12 4.90
N ASP A 250 -35.83 -17.08 4.12
CA ASP A 250 -37.03 -16.82 3.33
C ASP A 250 -38.23 -16.63 4.24
N GLY A 251 -39.41 -16.23 3.68
CA GLY A 251 -40.62 -16.05 4.43
C GLY A 251 -41.14 -17.33 5.15
N ASN A 252 -40.55 -18.50 4.84
CA ASN A 252 -40.87 -19.81 5.45
C ASN A 252 -39.76 -20.31 6.38
N GLY A 253 -38.72 -19.49 6.65
CA GLY A 253 -37.62 -19.85 7.53
C GLY A 253 -36.52 -20.71 6.88
N HIS A 254 -36.60 -20.96 5.57
CA HIS A 254 -35.52 -21.65 4.86
C HIS A 254 -34.42 -20.66 4.46
N PRO A 255 -33.13 -21.12 4.44
CA PRO A 255 -32.03 -20.27 3.98
C PRO A 255 -32.19 -19.94 2.50
N SER A 256 -32.28 -18.67 2.17
CA SER A 256 -32.20 -18.14 0.81
C SER A 256 -30.91 -17.33 0.63
N LEU A 257 -30.47 -17.19 -0.62
CA LEU A 257 -29.31 -16.39 -0.97
C LEU A 257 -29.77 -15.11 -1.67
N THR A 258 -29.43 -13.97 -1.09
CA THR A 258 -29.60 -12.67 -1.74
C THR A 258 -28.28 -12.24 -2.37
N LEU A 259 -28.37 -11.71 -3.58
CA LEU A 259 -27.25 -11.12 -4.30
C LEU A 259 -27.48 -9.63 -4.42
N GLU A 260 -26.50 -8.85 -3.96
CA GLU A 260 -26.49 -7.40 -4.02
C GLU A 260 -25.21 -6.94 -4.73
N ASP A 261 -25.33 -6.17 -5.80
CA ASP A 261 -24.19 -5.43 -6.35
C ASP A 261 -24.13 -4.07 -5.62
N LEU A 262 -23.05 -3.83 -4.86
CA LEU A 262 -22.87 -2.57 -4.15
C LEU A 262 -22.51 -1.46 -5.13
N GLU A 263 -23.08 -0.28 -4.90
CA GLU A 263 -22.67 0.92 -5.65
C GLU A 263 -21.22 1.27 -5.35
N VAL A 264 -20.36 1.18 -6.35
CA VAL A 264 -18.99 1.65 -6.29
C VAL A 264 -18.93 3.04 -6.91
N ARG A 265 -18.94 4.06 -6.08
CA ARG A 265 -18.84 5.45 -6.56
C ARG A 265 -17.48 5.68 -7.19
N GLU A 266 -17.47 6.50 -8.24
CA GLU A 266 -16.19 6.96 -8.79
C GLU A 266 -15.39 7.69 -7.70
N GLY A 267 -14.07 7.47 -7.70
CA GLY A 267 -13.19 8.07 -6.71
C GLY A 267 -11.75 8.13 -7.20
N ASP A 268 -11.03 9.06 -6.63
CA ASP A 268 -9.61 9.27 -6.82
C ASP A 268 -8.87 8.76 -5.58
N ALA A 269 -8.46 7.51 -5.62
CA ALA A 269 -7.80 6.86 -4.48
C ALA A 269 -6.58 7.65 -3.98
N LEU A 270 -5.76 8.20 -4.87
CA LEU A 270 -4.59 8.99 -4.49
C LEU A 270 -4.99 10.36 -3.90
N GLY A 271 -6.00 11.00 -4.46
CA GLY A 271 -6.56 12.23 -3.88
C GLY A 271 -7.08 12.01 -2.47
N GLU A 272 -7.78 10.90 -2.24
CA GLU A 272 -8.29 10.51 -0.92
C GLU A 272 -7.20 10.14 0.07
N GLU A 273 -6.13 9.47 -0.38
CA GLU A 273 -4.95 9.17 0.43
C GLU A 273 -4.25 10.45 0.90
N VAL A 274 -4.00 11.38 -0.02
CA VAL A 274 -3.40 12.69 0.28
C VAL A 274 -4.31 13.50 1.21
N ASP A 275 -5.62 13.53 0.95
CA ASP A 275 -6.57 14.23 1.81
C ASP A 275 -6.64 13.62 3.22
N ALA A 276 -6.59 12.29 3.35
CA ALA A 276 -6.53 11.61 4.65
C ALA A 276 -5.24 11.98 5.43
N PHE A 277 -4.10 12.05 4.74
CA PHE A 277 -2.84 12.49 5.32
C PHE A 277 -2.93 13.95 5.79
N VAL A 278 -3.40 14.86 4.95
CA VAL A 278 -3.59 16.28 5.27
C VAL A 278 -4.50 16.45 6.50
N ARG A 279 -5.61 15.73 6.57
CA ARG A 279 -6.50 15.73 7.74
C ARG A 279 -5.79 15.24 9.00
N ALA A 280 -5.03 14.15 8.91
CA ALA A 280 -4.28 13.60 10.04
C ALA A 280 -3.25 14.60 10.58
N VAL A 281 -2.51 15.26 9.69
CA VAL A 281 -1.52 16.30 10.04
C VAL A 281 -2.22 17.48 10.73
N ARG A 282 -3.32 17.98 10.19
CA ARG A 282 -4.07 19.11 10.76
C ARG A 282 -4.66 18.80 12.13
N ALA A 283 -5.27 17.64 12.26
CA ALA A 283 -5.93 17.22 13.49
C ALA A 283 -4.94 16.65 14.53
N ARG A 284 -3.67 16.44 14.15
CA ARG A 284 -2.66 15.74 14.98
C ARG A 284 -3.17 14.37 15.42
N GLN A 285 -3.79 13.63 14.50
CA GLN A 285 -4.37 12.31 14.72
C GLN A 285 -3.65 11.26 13.90
N SER A 286 -3.84 9.99 14.26
CA SER A 286 -3.32 8.87 13.48
C SER A 286 -4.00 8.83 12.10
N PRO A 287 -3.23 8.66 11.01
CA PRO A 287 -3.79 8.48 9.68
C PRO A 287 -4.46 7.11 9.55
N PRO A 288 -5.33 6.91 8.54
CA PRO A 288 -5.99 5.62 8.29
C PRO A 288 -5.02 4.47 7.96
N VAL A 289 -3.86 4.79 7.40
CA VAL A 289 -2.77 3.85 7.10
C VAL A 289 -1.53 4.33 7.82
N THR A 290 -1.31 3.79 8.99
CA THR A 290 -0.21 4.19 9.87
C THR A 290 1.13 3.59 9.45
N GLY A 291 2.24 4.13 9.97
CA GLY A 291 3.53 3.48 9.85
C GLY A 291 3.54 2.04 10.39
N TRP A 292 2.75 1.74 11.44
CA TRP A 292 2.58 0.38 11.97
C TRP A 292 1.90 -0.57 10.97
N ASP A 293 0.90 -0.10 10.21
CA ASP A 293 0.28 -0.90 9.16
C ASP A 293 1.31 -1.26 8.08
N GLY A 294 2.09 -0.25 7.64
CA GLY A 294 3.17 -0.47 6.68
C GLY A 294 4.25 -1.42 7.18
N LEU A 295 4.65 -1.32 8.47
CA LEU A 295 5.61 -2.23 9.08
C LEU A 295 5.07 -3.67 9.14
N ARG A 296 3.83 -3.87 9.58
CA ARG A 296 3.20 -5.19 9.62
C ARG A 296 3.12 -5.85 8.24
N ALA A 297 2.75 -5.08 7.21
CA ALA A 297 2.74 -5.59 5.84
C ALA A 297 4.15 -5.96 5.37
N LEU A 298 5.16 -5.17 5.71
CA LEU A 298 6.57 -5.43 5.41
C LEU A 298 7.08 -6.69 6.13
N GLU A 299 6.78 -6.87 7.43
CA GLU A 299 7.17 -8.04 8.21
C GLU A 299 6.62 -9.33 7.58
N VAL A 300 5.34 -9.36 7.23
CA VAL A 300 4.72 -10.53 6.59
C VAL A 300 5.32 -10.77 5.20
N ALA A 301 5.56 -9.73 4.41
CA ALA A 301 6.19 -9.83 3.11
C ALA A 301 7.61 -10.40 3.21
N HIS A 302 8.41 -10.00 4.21
CA HIS A 302 9.74 -10.55 4.44
C HIS A 302 9.73 -12.05 4.77
N VAL A 303 8.82 -12.49 5.66
CA VAL A 303 8.68 -13.93 5.97
C VAL A 303 8.32 -14.74 4.73
N ILE A 304 7.43 -14.22 3.88
CA ILE A 304 7.07 -14.86 2.60
C ILE A 304 8.29 -14.96 1.69
N ARG A 305 9.05 -13.88 1.53
CA ARG A 305 10.26 -13.86 0.71
C ARG A 305 11.30 -14.86 1.17
N GLU A 306 11.61 -14.87 2.46
CA GLU A 306 12.57 -15.82 3.04
C GLU A 306 12.16 -17.28 2.80
N SER A 307 10.87 -17.60 2.99
CA SER A 307 10.32 -18.94 2.71
C SER A 307 10.49 -19.31 1.22
N VAL A 308 10.12 -18.43 0.33
CA VAL A 308 10.22 -18.64 -1.13
C VAL A 308 11.69 -18.78 -1.56
N GLU A 309 12.58 -17.92 -1.07
CA GLU A 309 14.01 -18.00 -1.40
C GLU A 309 14.65 -19.32 -0.94
N MET A 310 14.29 -19.81 0.24
CA MET A 310 14.77 -21.11 0.74
C MET A 310 14.34 -22.25 -0.18
N GLU A 311 13.09 -22.27 -0.62
CA GLU A 311 12.57 -23.31 -1.52
C GLU A 311 13.22 -23.24 -2.91
N VAL A 312 13.40 -22.04 -3.46
CA VAL A 312 14.06 -21.86 -4.76
C VAL A 312 15.51 -22.36 -4.71
N ARG A 313 16.24 -22.02 -3.66
CA ARG A 313 17.63 -22.52 -3.47
C ARG A 313 17.68 -24.02 -3.31
N ALA A 314 16.77 -24.63 -2.54
CA ALA A 314 16.68 -26.08 -2.38
C ALA A 314 16.40 -26.79 -3.70
N ALA A 315 15.48 -26.26 -4.51
CA ALA A 315 15.15 -26.81 -5.83
C ALA A 315 16.33 -26.68 -6.82
N GLN A 316 17.11 -25.62 -6.76
CA GLN A 316 18.32 -25.42 -7.60
C GLN A 316 19.42 -26.41 -7.18
N ALA A 317 19.65 -26.59 -5.90
CA ALA A 317 20.63 -27.56 -5.40
C ALA A 317 20.32 -29.01 -5.82
N ALA A 318 19.02 -29.38 -5.79
CA ALA A 318 18.56 -30.72 -6.21
C ALA A 318 18.70 -30.97 -7.73
N ARG A 319 18.81 -29.94 -8.56
CA ARG A 319 18.99 -30.06 -10.03
C ARG A 319 20.46 -30.04 -10.46
N GLY A 320 21.35 -29.59 -9.59
CA GLY A 320 22.79 -29.46 -9.88
C GLY A 320 23.65 -30.63 -9.34
N GLY A 321 23.04 -31.58 -8.63
CA GLY A 321 23.64 -32.84 -8.21
C GLY A 321 23.12 -34.03 -9.03
#